data_cf5431382992ae6c8971fb18f08a2268
#
_entry.id   cf5431382992ae6c8971fb18f08a2268
#
_cell.length_a   1.000
_cell.length_b   1.000
_cell.length_c   1.000
_cell.angle_alpha   90.00
_cell.angle_beta   90.00
_cell.angle_gamma   90.00
#
_symmetry.space_group_name_H-M   'P 1'
#
loop_
_entity.id
_entity.type
_entity.pdbx_description
1 polymer ?
#
loop_
_entity_poly.entity_id
_entity_poly.type
_entity_poly.pdbx_seq_one_letter_code
_entity_poly.pdbx_strand_id
1 'polypeptide(L)'
;MLFRSPPQFGKVYLAIKPTNGSYLSNSAKNEIRTRLRQYAVAGISPEIVDLKYLYLETDVTAYYNTNLASSQSFVTSLISKNIETYARSEELNTFGARFKYSKFLKLIDDSHASVTSNITKVVMRRDMRAAVNALAEYELCYGNQFHISNESGYNIKTSAFYVSGYPYAVYLGDMPNSSNKRYGKLFLFRLNSAKDPQIVKDSVGQIDYLKGEIRLNPINITSTEINTDVPIVQVSVPPHSNDVIGLQDLYLQIDINNSTVSALPDTISSGADISGSNYIVSSSYTNETLVRGTPITSTTTTTTTTV
;
A
#
# COMPACT_ATOMS: atom_id res chain seq x y z
N MET A 1 1.31 -2.57 -21.55
CA MET A 1 0.55 -1.79 -22.56
C MET A 1 -0.53 -1.08 -21.78
N LEU A 2 -0.45 0.24 -21.64
CA LEU A 2 -1.56 1.00 -21.08
C LEU A 2 -2.78 0.68 -21.96
N PHE A 3 -3.85 0.20 -21.36
CA PHE A 3 -5.13 0.08 -22.05
C PHE A 3 -5.58 1.50 -22.39
N ARG A 4 -5.06 2.00 -23.49
CA ARG A 4 -5.70 3.10 -24.16
C ARG A 4 -6.89 2.46 -24.86
N SER A 5 -8.08 2.70 -24.33
CA SER A 5 -9.27 2.57 -25.17
C SER A 5 -8.92 3.18 -26.53
N PRO A 6 -9.25 2.54 -27.64
CA PRO A 6 -8.94 3.11 -28.94
C PRO A 6 -9.39 4.56 -28.97
N PRO A 7 -8.62 5.49 -29.56
CA PRO A 7 -8.96 6.91 -29.56
C PRO A 7 -10.37 7.08 -30.11
N GLN A 8 -11.27 7.57 -29.29
CA GLN A 8 -12.62 7.88 -29.70
C GLN A 8 -12.62 9.33 -30.21
N PHE A 9 -12.66 9.47 -31.53
CA PHE A 9 -12.74 10.79 -32.15
C PHE A 9 -13.99 11.53 -31.64
N GLY A 10 -13.83 12.83 -31.36
CA GLY A 10 -14.91 13.67 -30.87
C GLY A 10 -15.23 13.54 -29.38
N LYS A 11 -14.46 12.79 -28.59
CA LYS A 11 -14.59 12.72 -27.13
C LYS A 11 -13.34 13.20 -26.42
N VAL A 12 -13.53 14.01 -25.39
CA VAL A 12 -12.48 14.42 -24.45
C VAL A 12 -12.84 13.89 -23.07
N TYR A 13 -11.98 13.05 -22.54
CA TYR A 13 -12.15 12.48 -21.19
C TYR A 13 -11.48 13.38 -20.15
N LEU A 14 -12.24 13.75 -19.13
CA LEU A 14 -11.79 14.61 -18.04
C LEU A 14 -11.90 13.83 -16.74
N ALA A 15 -10.80 13.75 -15.99
CA ALA A 15 -10.79 13.26 -14.62
C ALA A 15 -10.67 14.45 -13.68
N ILE A 16 -11.57 14.55 -12.70
CA ILE A 16 -11.64 15.68 -11.77
C ILE A 16 -11.52 15.15 -10.35
N LYS A 17 -10.55 15.66 -9.59
CA LYS A 17 -10.42 15.39 -8.16
C LYS A 17 -11.34 16.36 -7.40
N PRO A 18 -12.35 15.87 -6.67
CA PRO A 18 -13.15 16.72 -5.80
C PRO A 18 -12.34 17.16 -4.58
N THR A 19 -12.63 18.33 -4.04
CA THR A 19 -12.01 18.84 -2.80
C THR A 19 -12.38 17.96 -1.61
N ASN A 20 -13.61 17.48 -1.57
CA ASN A 20 -14.11 16.59 -0.54
C ASN A 20 -14.59 15.27 -1.17
N GLY A 21 -14.24 14.15 -0.50
CA GLY A 21 -14.58 12.81 -0.97
C GLY A 21 -13.68 12.29 -2.09
N SER A 22 -13.96 11.06 -2.53
CA SER A 22 -13.16 10.37 -3.54
C SER A 22 -13.74 10.49 -4.95
N TYR A 23 -15.05 10.67 -5.09
CA TYR A 23 -15.74 10.69 -6.37
C TYR A 23 -16.75 11.82 -6.47
N LEU A 24 -16.95 12.32 -7.68
CA LEU A 24 -18.04 13.25 -7.97
C LEU A 24 -19.37 12.51 -8.06
N SER A 25 -20.44 13.10 -7.54
CA SER A 25 -21.78 12.57 -7.75
C SER A 25 -22.18 12.63 -9.24
N ASN A 26 -23.10 11.76 -9.65
CA ASN A 26 -23.59 11.78 -11.04
C ASN A 26 -24.27 13.12 -11.40
N SER A 27 -24.93 13.76 -10.43
CA SER A 27 -25.51 15.10 -10.61
C SER A 27 -24.44 16.14 -10.88
N ALA A 28 -23.35 16.18 -10.08
CA ALA A 28 -22.24 17.11 -10.29
C ALA A 28 -21.54 16.88 -11.63
N LYS A 29 -21.32 15.60 -12.03
CA LYS A 29 -20.76 15.27 -13.34
C LYS A 29 -21.63 15.79 -14.50
N ASN A 30 -22.96 15.64 -14.38
CA ASN A 30 -23.89 16.10 -15.40
C ASN A 30 -23.91 17.64 -15.49
N GLU A 31 -23.90 18.33 -14.35
CA GLU A 31 -23.83 19.80 -14.31
C GLU A 31 -22.55 20.32 -14.98
N ILE A 32 -21.40 19.79 -14.58
CA ILE A 32 -20.12 20.18 -15.17
C ILE A 32 -20.08 19.88 -16.66
N ARG A 33 -20.56 18.70 -17.10
CA ARG A 33 -20.65 18.33 -18.51
C ARG A 33 -21.52 19.30 -19.31
N THR A 34 -22.67 19.70 -18.75
CA THR A 34 -23.58 20.65 -19.39
C THR A 34 -22.92 22.02 -19.55
N ARG A 35 -22.21 22.51 -18.53
CA ARG A 35 -21.46 23.75 -18.63
C ARG A 35 -20.31 23.67 -19.66
N LEU A 36 -19.55 22.58 -19.66
CA LEU A 36 -18.46 22.37 -20.62
C LEU A 36 -18.94 22.32 -22.08
N ARG A 37 -20.13 21.76 -22.33
CA ARG A 37 -20.71 21.71 -23.68
C ARG A 37 -20.98 23.09 -24.27
N GLN A 38 -21.22 24.09 -23.45
CA GLN A 38 -21.44 25.48 -23.92
C GLN A 38 -20.17 26.09 -24.52
N TYR A 39 -18.99 25.59 -24.14
CA TYR A 39 -17.67 26.06 -24.62
C TYR A 39 -17.01 25.06 -25.57
N ALA A 40 -17.62 23.89 -25.81
CA ALA A 40 -17.05 22.88 -26.66
C ALA A 40 -17.20 23.25 -28.15
N VAL A 41 -16.16 22.99 -28.89
CA VAL A 41 -16.22 23.12 -30.38
C VAL A 41 -17.15 22.05 -30.92
N ALA A 42 -17.86 22.38 -32.01
CA ALA A 42 -18.78 21.45 -32.70
C ALA A 42 -18.08 20.10 -32.98
N GLY A 43 -18.72 19.01 -32.61
CA GLY A 43 -18.20 17.66 -32.78
C GLY A 43 -17.33 17.14 -31.60
N ILE A 44 -17.06 17.96 -30.56
CA ILE A 44 -16.33 17.53 -29.34
C ILE A 44 -17.32 17.38 -28.19
N SER A 45 -17.36 16.19 -27.59
CA SER A 45 -18.17 15.89 -26.41
C SER A 45 -17.28 15.67 -25.19
N PRO A 46 -17.38 16.49 -24.15
CA PRO A 46 -16.69 16.25 -22.88
C PRO A 46 -17.37 15.12 -22.10
N GLU A 47 -16.59 14.15 -21.66
CA GLU A 47 -17.01 13.04 -20.81
C GLU A 47 -16.21 13.06 -19.50
N ILE A 48 -16.91 13.05 -18.37
CA ILE A 48 -16.27 13.05 -17.06
C ILE A 48 -16.17 11.61 -16.58
N VAL A 49 -14.94 11.18 -16.34
CA VAL A 49 -14.62 9.84 -15.86
C VAL A 49 -14.20 9.88 -14.39
N ASP A 50 -14.46 8.78 -13.66
CA ASP A 50 -14.01 8.63 -12.30
C ASP A 50 -12.50 8.50 -12.22
N LEU A 51 -11.91 9.09 -11.18
CA LEU A 51 -10.51 8.91 -10.86
C LEU A 51 -10.22 7.45 -10.52
N LYS A 52 -9.10 6.97 -11.02
CA LYS A 52 -8.52 5.70 -10.62
C LYS A 52 -7.48 5.99 -9.55
N TYR A 53 -7.72 5.53 -8.33
CA TYR A 53 -6.79 5.74 -7.22
C TYR A 53 -5.74 4.64 -7.15
N LEU A 54 -4.51 5.05 -6.86
CA LEU A 54 -3.44 4.20 -6.36
C LEU A 54 -3.23 4.59 -4.90
N TYR A 55 -3.72 3.76 -3.99
CA TYR A 55 -3.56 4.00 -2.56
C TYR A 55 -2.20 3.53 -2.09
N LEU A 56 -1.59 4.30 -1.19
CA LEU A 56 -0.42 3.91 -0.43
C LEU A 56 -0.83 3.68 1.01
N GLU A 57 -0.54 2.50 1.51
CA GLU A 57 -0.67 2.12 2.91
C GLU A 57 0.71 2.09 3.52
N THR A 58 0.88 2.72 4.67
CA THR A 58 2.15 2.80 5.37
C THR A 58 2.03 2.17 6.75
N ASP A 59 3.00 1.30 7.08
CA ASP A 59 3.14 0.71 8.42
C ASP A 59 4.44 1.26 9.02
N VAL A 60 4.27 2.20 9.94
CA VAL A 60 5.35 2.98 10.56
C VAL A 60 5.59 2.50 11.98
N THR A 61 6.81 2.07 12.26
CA THR A 61 7.31 1.85 13.62
C THR A 61 8.42 2.86 13.90
N ALA A 62 8.13 3.85 14.73
CA ALA A 62 9.09 4.87 15.15
C ALA A 62 9.71 4.51 16.49
N TYR A 63 11.00 4.69 16.64
CA TYR A 63 11.71 4.55 17.91
C TYR A 63 11.93 5.92 18.51
N TYR A 64 11.70 6.07 19.81
CA TYR A 64 11.81 7.35 20.47
C TYR A 64 12.52 7.29 21.83
N ASN A 65 13.22 8.38 22.15
CA ASN A 65 13.85 8.57 23.45
C ASN A 65 12.81 9.01 24.50
N THR A 66 12.62 8.20 25.52
CA THR A 66 11.64 8.41 26.59
C THR A 66 11.92 9.62 27.46
N ASN A 67 13.17 10.11 27.48
CA ASN A 67 13.54 11.30 28.25
C ASN A 67 13.09 12.61 27.58
N LEU A 68 12.85 12.57 26.26
CA LEU A 68 12.48 13.73 25.46
C LEU A 68 10.99 13.76 25.07
N ALA A 69 10.26 12.69 25.31
CA ALA A 69 8.83 12.60 24.99
C ALA A 69 8.01 12.28 26.23
N SER A 70 6.85 12.92 26.35
CA SER A 70 5.95 12.73 27.50
C SER A 70 5.26 11.35 27.50
N SER A 71 4.99 10.79 26.32
CA SER A 71 4.35 9.50 26.19
C SER A 71 4.45 8.94 24.76
N GLN A 72 4.27 7.64 24.61
CA GLN A 72 4.16 6.96 23.32
C GLN A 72 3.02 7.54 22.46
N SER A 73 1.85 7.76 23.05
CA SER A 73 0.67 8.29 22.34
C SER A 73 0.91 9.71 21.82
N PHE A 74 1.69 10.52 22.53
CA PHE A 74 2.09 11.84 22.07
C PHE A 74 2.90 11.77 20.78
N VAL A 75 3.94 10.93 20.75
CA VAL A 75 4.80 10.74 19.57
C VAL A 75 3.98 10.19 18.39
N THR A 76 3.17 9.16 18.63
CA THR A 76 2.30 8.57 17.61
C THR A 76 1.35 9.61 17.00
N SER A 77 0.74 10.46 17.82
CA SER A 77 -0.20 11.48 17.35
C SER A 77 0.49 12.55 16.50
N LEU A 78 1.70 12.97 16.86
CA LEU A 78 2.48 13.92 16.07
C LEU A 78 2.88 13.34 14.70
N ILE A 79 3.37 12.11 14.68
CA ILE A 79 3.73 11.42 13.43
C ILE A 79 2.49 11.29 12.54
N SER A 80 1.36 10.82 13.09
CA SER A 80 0.11 10.67 12.34
C SER A 80 -0.36 12.00 11.74
N LYS A 81 -0.30 13.09 12.50
CA LYS A 81 -0.64 14.42 12.03
C LYS A 81 0.28 14.90 10.91
N ASN A 82 1.58 14.63 11.00
CA ASN A 82 2.53 15.01 9.96
C ASN A 82 2.32 14.20 8.69
N ILE A 83 2.02 12.90 8.80
CA ILE A 83 1.65 12.06 7.65
C ILE A 83 0.37 12.58 6.99
N GLU A 84 -0.65 12.95 7.77
CA GLU A 84 -1.88 13.54 7.25
C GLU A 84 -1.62 14.86 6.51
N THR A 85 -0.79 15.72 7.08
CA THR A 85 -0.39 16.99 6.45
C THR A 85 0.34 16.75 5.14
N TYR A 86 1.26 15.80 5.11
CA TYR A 86 1.99 15.42 3.90
C TYR A 86 1.09 14.82 2.83
N ALA A 87 0.14 13.95 3.23
CA ALA A 87 -0.84 13.36 2.32
C ALA A 87 -1.71 14.40 1.62
N ARG A 88 -1.95 15.54 2.27
CA ARG A 88 -2.72 16.69 1.73
C ARG A 88 -1.85 17.77 1.08
N SER A 89 -0.53 17.62 1.09
CA SER A 89 0.39 18.58 0.48
C SER A 89 0.24 18.64 -1.04
N GLU A 90 0.59 19.76 -1.63
CA GLU A 90 0.58 19.93 -3.10
C GLU A 90 1.49 18.93 -3.82
N GLU A 91 2.54 18.43 -3.15
CA GLU A 91 3.46 17.43 -3.70
C GLU A 91 2.75 16.11 -4.01
N LEU A 92 1.83 15.68 -3.15
CA LEU A 92 1.07 14.42 -3.33
C LEU A 92 -0.34 14.63 -3.87
N ASN A 93 -0.97 15.75 -3.54
CA ASN A 93 -2.34 16.05 -3.96
C ASN A 93 -2.39 16.65 -5.38
N THR A 94 -1.69 16.03 -6.31
CA THR A 94 -1.60 16.44 -7.71
C THR A 94 -1.61 15.21 -8.63
N PHE A 95 -1.95 15.44 -9.92
CA PHE A 95 -1.81 14.41 -10.95
C PHE A 95 -0.33 14.19 -11.27
N GLY A 96 0.08 12.93 -11.42
CA GLY A 96 1.49 12.58 -11.65
C GLY A 96 2.38 12.74 -10.42
N ALA A 97 1.79 12.74 -9.23
CA ALA A 97 2.50 12.82 -7.96
C ALA A 97 3.55 11.71 -7.82
N ARG A 98 4.61 12.01 -7.09
CA ARG A 98 5.68 11.07 -6.79
C ARG A 98 5.87 10.96 -5.28
N PHE A 99 5.57 9.80 -4.74
CA PHE A 99 5.92 9.47 -3.38
C PHE A 99 7.40 9.08 -3.32
N LYS A 100 8.19 9.83 -2.56
CA LYS A 100 9.61 9.58 -2.34
C LYS A 100 9.81 9.03 -0.94
N TYR A 101 10.20 7.76 -0.87
CA TYR A 101 10.36 7.05 0.39
C TYR A 101 11.32 7.72 1.37
N SER A 102 12.48 8.17 0.90
CA SER A 102 13.47 8.86 1.75
C SER A 102 12.96 10.16 2.35
N LYS A 103 12.16 10.93 1.60
CA LYS A 103 11.49 12.14 2.14
C LYS A 103 10.45 11.79 3.20
N PHE A 104 9.71 10.70 2.99
CA PHE A 104 8.72 10.23 3.95
C PHE A 104 9.37 9.77 5.25
N LEU A 105 10.48 9.01 5.19
CA LEU A 105 11.25 8.65 6.37
C LEU A 105 11.73 9.87 7.13
N LYS A 106 12.30 10.84 6.41
CA LYS A 106 12.75 12.09 7.02
C LYS A 106 11.60 12.87 7.67
N LEU A 107 10.42 12.91 7.06
CA LEU A 107 9.24 13.53 7.65
C LEU A 107 8.87 12.91 9.01
N ILE A 108 9.01 11.58 9.13
CA ILE A 108 8.75 10.87 10.36
C ILE A 108 9.82 11.20 11.41
N ASP A 109 11.09 11.15 11.02
CA ASP A 109 12.22 11.47 11.92
C ASP A 109 12.15 12.92 12.41
N ASP A 110 11.81 13.86 11.55
CA ASP A 110 11.68 15.30 11.88
C ASP A 110 10.37 15.62 12.65
N SER A 111 9.49 14.62 12.92
CA SER A 111 8.21 14.88 13.58
C SER A 111 8.36 15.37 15.01
N HIS A 112 9.39 14.91 15.71
CA HIS A 112 9.73 15.36 17.06
C HIS A 112 11.19 15.04 17.38
N ALA A 113 11.83 15.88 18.19
CA ALA A 113 13.23 15.70 18.59
C ALA A 113 13.50 14.39 19.38
N SER A 114 12.46 13.75 19.91
CA SER A 114 12.59 12.45 20.58
C SER A 114 12.67 11.28 19.62
N VAL A 115 12.26 11.41 18.35
CA VAL A 115 12.33 10.31 17.39
C VAL A 115 13.79 10.09 17.00
N THR A 116 14.28 8.88 17.24
CA THR A 116 15.68 8.49 16.97
C THR A 116 15.83 7.78 15.63
N SER A 117 14.83 6.99 15.27
CA SER A 117 14.80 6.26 13.99
C SER A 117 13.39 5.77 13.68
N ASN A 118 13.17 5.33 12.44
CA ASN A 118 11.93 4.68 12.06
C ASN A 118 12.17 3.50 11.11
N ILE A 119 11.26 2.53 11.16
CA ILE A 119 11.14 1.44 10.19
C ILE A 119 9.76 1.57 9.55
N THR A 120 9.74 1.81 8.26
CA THR A 120 8.51 2.05 7.54
C THR A 120 8.36 1.07 6.38
N LYS A 121 7.21 0.41 6.30
CA LYS A 121 6.82 -0.40 5.16
C LYS A 121 5.80 0.36 4.33
N VAL A 122 5.89 0.21 3.02
CA VAL A 122 4.97 0.83 2.06
C VAL A 122 4.34 -0.26 1.22
N VAL A 123 3.04 -0.20 1.06
CA VAL A 123 2.26 -1.11 0.23
C VAL A 123 1.37 -0.31 -0.71
N MET A 124 1.34 -0.71 -1.97
CA MET A 124 0.43 -0.15 -2.97
C MET A 124 -0.87 -0.94 -2.98
N ARG A 125 -2.01 -0.26 -2.95
CA ARG A 125 -3.33 -0.88 -3.05
C ARG A 125 -4.14 -0.30 -4.21
N ARG A 126 -4.84 -1.19 -4.90
CA ARG A 126 -5.89 -0.86 -5.86
C ARG A 126 -7.21 -1.50 -5.43
N ASP A 127 -8.26 -0.73 -5.56
CA ASP A 127 -9.62 -1.18 -5.29
C ASP A 127 -10.25 -1.65 -6.61
N MET A 128 -10.42 -2.96 -6.76
CA MET A 128 -11.08 -3.58 -7.90
C MET A 128 -12.59 -3.58 -7.68
N ARG A 129 -13.32 -2.84 -8.49
CA ARG A 129 -14.79 -2.87 -8.48
C ARG A 129 -15.29 -4.17 -9.08
N ALA A 130 -16.00 -4.96 -8.31
CA ALA A 130 -16.53 -6.25 -8.74
C ALA A 130 -17.86 -6.07 -9.49
N ALA A 131 -17.96 -6.67 -10.67
CA ALA A 131 -19.24 -6.86 -11.36
C ALA A 131 -19.91 -8.11 -10.77
N VAL A 132 -20.74 -7.92 -9.74
CA VAL A 132 -21.35 -9.00 -8.98
C VAL A 132 -22.35 -9.76 -9.84
N ASN A 133 -22.31 -11.10 -9.75
CA ASN A 133 -23.15 -12.03 -10.51
C ASN A 133 -23.00 -11.92 -12.05
N ALA A 134 -21.86 -11.42 -12.51
CA ALA A 134 -21.53 -11.32 -13.91
C ALA A 134 -20.15 -11.94 -14.18
N LEU A 135 -20.01 -12.57 -15.33
CA LEU A 135 -18.70 -13.04 -15.80
C LEU A 135 -17.94 -11.85 -16.36
N ALA A 136 -16.88 -11.44 -15.68
CA ALA A 136 -16.09 -10.27 -16.02
C ALA A 136 -14.59 -10.56 -15.98
N GLU A 137 -13.85 -9.94 -16.88
CA GLU A 137 -12.38 -9.88 -16.88
C GLU A 137 -11.93 -8.62 -16.14
N TYR A 138 -10.86 -8.73 -15.35
CA TYR A 138 -10.35 -7.60 -14.58
C TYR A 138 -8.88 -7.37 -14.88
N GLU A 139 -8.53 -6.10 -15.04
CA GLU A 139 -7.15 -5.65 -15.20
C GLU A 139 -6.86 -4.53 -14.20
N LEU A 140 -5.80 -4.72 -13.43
CA LEU A 140 -5.31 -3.76 -12.46
C LEU A 140 -3.89 -3.35 -12.84
N CYS A 141 -3.72 -2.08 -13.24
CA CYS A 141 -2.43 -1.48 -13.54
C CYS A 141 -2.01 -0.58 -12.39
N TYR A 142 -0.85 -0.83 -11.80
CA TYR A 142 -0.27 0.01 -10.75
C TYR A 142 0.77 0.97 -11.31
N GLY A 143 1.32 0.65 -12.50
CA GLY A 143 2.34 1.48 -13.16
C GLY A 143 3.68 1.54 -12.43
N ASN A 144 3.85 0.72 -11.41
CA ASN A 144 5.05 0.60 -10.60
C ASN A 144 5.42 -0.87 -10.50
N GLN A 145 6.71 -1.17 -10.56
CA GLN A 145 7.20 -2.54 -10.45
C GLN A 145 6.86 -3.13 -9.07
N PHE A 146 6.45 -4.40 -9.06
CA PHE A 146 6.15 -5.13 -7.83
C PHE A 146 7.39 -5.78 -7.24
N HIS A 147 7.47 -5.82 -5.93
CA HIS A 147 8.48 -6.57 -5.21
C HIS A 147 8.07 -8.03 -5.06
N ILE A 148 8.98 -8.94 -5.41
CA ILE A 148 8.82 -10.37 -5.17
C ILE A 148 9.55 -10.70 -3.88
N SER A 149 8.82 -10.66 -2.77
CA SER A 149 9.37 -10.97 -1.44
C SER A 149 9.48 -12.48 -1.19
N ASN A 150 8.64 -13.28 -1.87
CA ASN A 150 8.62 -14.73 -1.76
C ASN A 150 8.54 -15.38 -3.15
N GLU A 151 9.56 -16.12 -3.50
CA GLU A 151 9.62 -16.88 -4.76
C GLU A 151 8.60 -18.04 -4.80
N SER A 152 8.15 -18.51 -3.63
CA SER A 152 7.12 -19.53 -3.51
C SER A 152 5.69 -18.98 -3.67
N GLY A 153 5.54 -17.68 -3.91
CA GLY A 153 4.25 -17.05 -4.14
C GLY A 153 3.68 -16.30 -2.94
N TYR A 154 2.41 -15.89 -3.05
CA TYR A 154 1.69 -15.09 -2.04
C TYR A 154 2.30 -13.69 -1.80
N ASN A 155 2.85 -13.07 -2.85
CA ASN A 155 3.38 -11.70 -2.77
C ASN A 155 2.25 -10.65 -2.78
N ILE A 156 1.14 -10.95 -3.47
CA ILE A 156 -0.06 -10.12 -3.43
C ILE A 156 -0.98 -10.54 -2.28
N LYS A 157 -1.70 -9.57 -1.73
CA LYS A 157 -2.72 -9.79 -0.70
C LYS A 157 -4.04 -9.19 -1.15
N THR A 158 -5.14 -9.86 -0.89
CA THR A 158 -6.48 -9.36 -1.22
C THR A 158 -7.42 -9.43 -0.03
N SER A 159 -8.45 -8.57 -0.03
CA SER A 159 -9.61 -8.81 0.80
C SER A 159 -10.35 -10.07 0.33
N ALA A 160 -11.14 -10.66 1.21
CA ALA A 160 -11.93 -11.85 0.87
C ALA A 160 -13.05 -11.52 -0.12
N PHE A 161 -13.33 -12.45 -1.01
CA PHE A 161 -14.46 -12.36 -1.93
C PHE A 161 -15.02 -13.76 -2.23
N TYR A 162 -16.22 -13.84 -2.78
CA TYR A 162 -16.89 -15.07 -3.10
C TYR A 162 -17.03 -15.22 -4.61
N VAL A 163 -16.83 -16.43 -5.10
CA VAL A 163 -16.86 -16.76 -6.52
C VAL A 163 -17.88 -17.86 -6.77
N SER A 164 -18.59 -17.77 -7.87
CA SER A 164 -19.56 -18.80 -8.28
C SER A 164 -18.90 -20.20 -8.33
N GLY A 165 -19.56 -21.17 -7.71
CA GLY A 165 -19.07 -22.55 -7.60
C GLY A 165 -18.24 -22.83 -6.34
N TYR A 166 -17.97 -21.83 -5.49
CA TYR A 166 -17.27 -22.02 -4.21
C TYR A 166 -18.11 -21.46 -3.06
N PRO A 167 -18.48 -22.30 -2.05
CA PRO A 167 -19.34 -21.89 -0.93
C PRO A 167 -18.60 -21.16 0.20
N TYR A 168 -17.35 -20.81 0.01
CA TYR A 168 -16.47 -20.16 1.00
C TYR A 168 -15.76 -18.96 0.42
N ALA A 169 -15.26 -18.11 1.31
CA ALA A 169 -14.44 -16.97 0.97
C ALA A 169 -13.12 -17.42 0.31
N VAL A 170 -12.74 -16.75 -0.76
CA VAL A 170 -11.49 -16.97 -1.47
C VAL A 170 -10.65 -15.71 -1.50
N TYR A 171 -9.36 -15.91 -1.69
CA TYR A 171 -8.35 -14.87 -1.84
C TYR A 171 -7.58 -15.11 -3.13
N LEU A 172 -7.04 -14.03 -3.70
CA LEU A 172 -6.17 -14.12 -4.85
C LEU A 172 -4.70 -14.19 -4.38
N GLY A 173 -3.98 -15.18 -4.88
CA GLY A 173 -2.54 -15.34 -4.70
C GLY A 173 -1.81 -15.33 -6.04
N ASP A 174 -0.52 -15.12 -5.99
CA ASP A 174 0.38 -15.16 -7.13
C ASP A 174 1.47 -16.21 -6.94
N MET A 175 1.98 -16.73 -8.05
CA MET A 175 3.13 -17.63 -8.09
C MET A 175 4.08 -17.17 -9.19
N PRO A 176 5.27 -16.65 -8.83
CA PRO A 176 6.28 -16.27 -9.81
C PRO A 176 6.69 -17.45 -10.68
N ASN A 177 6.94 -17.19 -11.96
CA ASN A 177 7.44 -18.22 -12.87
C ASN A 177 8.93 -18.45 -12.60
N SER A 178 9.34 -19.69 -12.37
CA SER A 178 10.71 -20.07 -12.09
C SER A 178 11.68 -19.75 -13.23
N SER A 179 11.22 -19.85 -14.47
CA SER A 179 12.04 -19.59 -15.67
C SER A 179 12.16 -18.12 -16.00
N ASN A 180 11.13 -17.32 -15.67
CA ASN A 180 11.11 -15.88 -15.94
C ASN A 180 10.33 -15.18 -14.84
N LYS A 181 11.04 -14.69 -13.82
CA LYS A 181 10.46 -14.00 -12.65
C LYS A 181 9.73 -12.70 -12.98
N ARG A 182 9.79 -12.21 -14.22
CA ARG A 182 8.98 -11.09 -14.67
C ARG A 182 7.49 -11.41 -14.65
N TYR A 183 7.15 -12.65 -14.97
CA TYR A 183 5.78 -13.10 -15.06
C TYR A 183 5.44 -14.10 -13.96
N GLY A 184 4.18 -14.15 -13.60
CA GLY A 184 3.63 -15.14 -12.71
C GLY A 184 2.20 -15.53 -13.08
N LYS A 185 1.72 -16.62 -12.51
CA LYS A 185 0.32 -17.03 -12.57
C LYS A 185 -0.43 -16.54 -11.35
N LEU A 186 -1.72 -16.28 -11.51
CA LEU A 186 -2.64 -15.99 -10.43
C LEU A 186 -3.46 -17.24 -10.11
N PHE A 187 -3.70 -17.48 -8.82
CA PHE A 187 -4.51 -18.58 -8.34
C PHE A 187 -5.47 -18.11 -7.24
N LEU A 188 -6.54 -18.88 -7.03
CA LEU A 188 -7.43 -18.68 -5.89
C LEU A 188 -7.08 -19.66 -4.78
N PHE A 189 -7.08 -19.17 -3.56
CA PHE A 189 -6.91 -20.00 -2.37
C PHE A 189 -7.94 -19.62 -1.30
N ARG A 190 -8.18 -20.54 -0.40
CA ARG A 190 -8.94 -20.32 0.85
C ARG A 190 -8.04 -20.54 2.05
N LEU A 191 -8.44 -20.02 3.18
CA LEU A 191 -7.81 -20.34 4.46
C LEU A 191 -8.60 -21.49 5.12
N ASN A 192 -7.90 -22.53 5.57
CA ASN A 192 -8.48 -23.59 6.36
C ASN A 192 -8.72 -23.16 7.81
N SER A 193 -9.24 -24.03 8.66
CA SER A 193 -9.51 -23.74 10.07
C SER A 193 -8.24 -23.41 10.86
N ALA A 194 -7.06 -23.87 10.42
CA ALA A 194 -5.76 -23.57 10.98
C ALA A 194 -5.14 -22.27 10.39
N LYS A 195 -5.87 -21.56 9.49
CA LYS A 195 -5.43 -20.41 8.70
C LYS A 195 -4.33 -20.71 7.68
N ASP A 196 -4.11 -21.96 7.31
CA ASP A 196 -3.20 -22.31 6.24
C ASP A 196 -3.86 -22.10 4.87
N PRO A 197 -3.13 -21.60 3.87
CA PRO A 197 -3.64 -21.40 2.53
C PRO A 197 -3.81 -22.74 1.79
N GLN A 198 -4.98 -22.96 1.20
CA GLN A 198 -5.29 -24.10 0.34
C GLN A 198 -5.69 -23.60 -1.04
N ILE A 199 -4.95 -23.96 -2.07
CA ILE A 199 -5.26 -23.60 -3.45
C ILE A 199 -6.54 -24.31 -3.87
N VAL A 200 -7.52 -23.54 -4.37
CA VAL A 200 -8.81 -24.06 -4.85
C VAL A 200 -8.94 -23.97 -6.38
N LYS A 201 -8.20 -23.05 -7.00
CA LYS A 201 -8.12 -22.94 -8.46
C LYS A 201 -6.73 -22.46 -8.85
N ASP A 202 -5.97 -23.29 -9.55
CA ASP A 202 -4.53 -23.08 -9.79
C ASP A 202 -4.21 -21.97 -10.80
N SER A 203 -5.12 -21.65 -11.73
CA SER A 203 -4.88 -20.59 -12.72
C SER A 203 -6.15 -19.80 -12.98
N VAL A 204 -6.14 -18.53 -12.58
CA VAL A 204 -7.23 -17.58 -12.79
C VAL A 204 -6.76 -16.29 -13.48
N GLY A 205 -5.48 -16.23 -13.85
CA GLY A 205 -4.93 -15.05 -14.51
C GLY A 205 -3.41 -15.01 -14.53
N GLN A 206 -2.89 -13.85 -14.85
CA GLN A 206 -1.44 -13.59 -14.98
C GLN A 206 -1.06 -12.30 -14.27
N ILE A 207 0.20 -12.21 -13.87
CA ILE A 207 0.82 -11.02 -13.28
C ILE A 207 2.12 -10.69 -14.03
N ASP A 208 2.35 -9.42 -14.37
CA ASP A 208 3.63 -8.87 -14.85
C ASP A 208 4.21 -8.00 -13.73
N TYR A 209 5.19 -8.55 -13.00
CA TYR A 209 5.80 -7.86 -11.86
C TYR A 209 6.58 -6.62 -12.28
N LEU A 210 7.20 -6.63 -13.47
CA LEU A 210 8.00 -5.50 -13.96
C LEU A 210 7.12 -4.31 -14.35
N LYS A 211 5.97 -4.58 -14.97
CA LYS A 211 5.03 -3.52 -15.35
C LYS A 211 4.11 -3.12 -14.21
N GLY A 212 3.95 -3.98 -13.19
CA GLY A 212 2.96 -3.79 -12.15
C GLY A 212 1.52 -3.96 -12.69
N GLU A 213 1.29 -5.04 -13.42
CA GLU A 213 -0.01 -5.35 -14.02
C GLU A 213 -0.52 -6.71 -13.52
N ILE A 214 -1.77 -6.74 -13.10
CA ILE A 214 -2.51 -7.94 -12.69
C ILE A 214 -3.68 -8.09 -13.65
N ARG A 215 -3.80 -9.24 -14.31
CA ARG A 215 -4.90 -9.55 -15.22
C ARG A 215 -5.58 -10.84 -14.80
N LEU A 216 -6.87 -10.75 -14.48
CA LEU A 216 -7.73 -11.89 -14.16
C LEU A 216 -8.49 -12.32 -15.41
N ASN A 217 -8.50 -13.62 -15.68
CA ASN A 217 -9.38 -14.22 -16.66
C ASN A 217 -10.85 -14.01 -16.24
N PRO A 218 -11.82 -14.17 -17.15
CA PRO A 218 -13.22 -14.04 -16.82
C PRO A 218 -13.61 -14.87 -15.58
N ILE A 219 -14.10 -14.19 -14.56
CA ILE A 219 -14.50 -14.77 -13.28
C ILE A 219 -15.86 -14.18 -12.83
N ASN A 220 -16.72 -15.01 -12.25
CA ASN A 220 -17.99 -14.54 -11.72
C ASN A 220 -17.88 -14.37 -10.20
N ILE A 221 -17.73 -13.13 -9.75
CA ILE A 221 -17.73 -12.76 -8.32
C ILE A 221 -19.17 -12.62 -7.87
N THR A 222 -19.56 -13.31 -6.81
CA THR A 222 -20.93 -13.30 -6.27
C THR A 222 -21.12 -12.29 -5.15
N SER A 223 -20.10 -12.07 -4.34
CA SER A 223 -20.07 -11.02 -3.30
C SER A 223 -18.64 -10.70 -2.89
N THR A 224 -18.47 -9.60 -2.18
CA THR A 224 -17.19 -9.15 -1.62
C THR A 224 -17.34 -8.89 -0.13
N GLU A 225 -16.25 -9.03 0.63
CA GLU A 225 -16.23 -8.68 2.06
C GLU A 225 -16.47 -7.19 2.27
N ILE A 226 -15.86 -6.37 1.41
CA ILE A 226 -16.02 -4.92 1.44
C ILE A 226 -17.13 -4.54 0.46
N ASN A 227 -18.27 -4.21 1.01
CA ASN A 227 -19.46 -3.84 0.27
C ASN A 227 -20.09 -2.59 0.91
N THR A 228 -19.47 -1.43 0.68
CA THR A 228 -20.00 -0.15 1.11
C THR A 228 -21.09 0.31 0.14
N ASP A 229 -20.77 1.25 -0.77
CA ASP A 229 -21.68 1.68 -1.84
C ASP A 229 -21.48 0.86 -3.13
N VAL A 230 -20.30 0.28 -3.29
CA VAL A 230 -19.90 -0.52 -4.46
C VAL A 230 -19.13 -1.74 -3.94
N PRO A 231 -19.40 -2.96 -4.45
CA PRO A 231 -18.64 -4.15 -4.11
C PRO A 231 -17.18 -4.00 -4.59
N ILE A 232 -16.23 -4.13 -3.64
CA ILE A 232 -14.80 -3.90 -3.89
C ILE A 232 -13.99 -5.09 -3.40
N VAL A 233 -13.00 -5.49 -4.20
CA VAL A 233 -11.90 -6.35 -3.78
C VAL A 233 -10.65 -5.48 -3.71
N GLN A 234 -10.10 -5.32 -2.52
CA GLN A 234 -8.83 -4.64 -2.33
C GLN A 234 -7.69 -5.57 -2.73
N VAL A 235 -6.76 -5.06 -3.52
CA VAL A 235 -5.57 -5.81 -3.95
C VAL A 235 -4.34 -5.00 -3.57
N SER A 236 -3.54 -5.55 -2.67
CA SER A 236 -2.37 -4.89 -2.08
C SER A 236 -1.09 -5.60 -2.51
N VAL A 237 -0.08 -4.82 -2.91
CA VAL A 237 1.21 -5.31 -3.41
C VAL A 237 2.34 -4.40 -2.93
N PRO A 238 3.46 -4.94 -2.41
CA PRO A 238 4.62 -4.13 -2.08
C PRO A 238 5.32 -3.61 -3.36
N PRO A 239 5.70 -2.33 -3.40
CA PRO A 239 6.49 -1.78 -4.51
C PRO A 239 7.94 -2.27 -4.46
N HIS A 240 8.58 -2.39 -5.63
CA HIS A 240 9.96 -2.85 -5.71
C HIS A 240 10.96 -1.86 -5.11
N SER A 241 10.80 -0.58 -5.35
CA SER A 241 11.73 0.47 -4.93
C SER A 241 11.27 1.28 -3.71
N ASN A 242 10.12 1.01 -3.15
CA ASN A 242 9.42 1.86 -2.16
C ASN A 242 9.09 3.30 -2.65
N ASP A 243 9.74 3.80 -3.70
CA ASP A 243 9.30 5.01 -4.39
C ASP A 243 8.15 4.67 -5.32
N VAL A 244 7.07 5.44 -5.27
CA VAL A 244 5.87 5.18 -6.05
C VAL A 244 5.49 6.40 -6.87
N ILE A 245 5.21 6.18 -8.15
CA ILE A 245 4.85 7.22 -9.11
C ILE A 245 3.38 7.07 -9.48
N GLY A 246 2.62 8.14 -9.31
CA GLY A 246 1.28 8.24 -9.89
C GLY A 246 1.40 8.44 -11.40
N LEU A 247 0.90 7.50 -12.20
CA LEU A 247 0.81 7.70 -13.65
C LEU A 247 -0.28 8.73 -13.98
N GLN A 248 -0.32 9.20 -15.21
CA GLN A 248 -1.27 10.23 -15.65
C GLN A 248 -2.74 9.88 -15.41
N ASP A 249 -3.07 8.59 -15.43
CA ASP A 249 -4.43 8.07 -15.21
C ASP A 249 -4.65 7.50 -13.79
N LEU A 250 -3.62 7.52 -12.94
CA LEU A 250 -3.66 7.06 -11.56
C LEU A 250 -3.39 8.20 -10.59
N TYR A 251 -4.37 8.49 -9.75
CA TYR A 251 -4.21 9.48 -8.70
C TYR A 251 -3.62 8.82 -7.45
N LEU A 252 -2.41 9.26 -7.06
CA LEU A 252 -1.73 8.73 -5.89
C LEU A 252 -2.33 9.33 -4.61
N GLN A 253 -2.64 8.50 -3.63
CA GLN A 253 -3.20 8.95 -2.36
C GLN A 253 -2.69 8.06 -1.21
N ILE A 254 -2.18 8.67 -0.14
CA ILE A 254 -1.91 7.94 1.10
C ILE A 254 -3.25 7.62 1.77
N ASP A 255 -3.49 6.36 2.07
CA ASP A 255 -4.66 5.92 2.83
C ASP A 255 -4.35 5.94 4.33
N ILE A 256 -4.71 7.04 4.96
CA ILE A 256 -4.47 7.26 6.39
C ILE A 256 -5.25 6.26 7.25
N ASN A 257 -6.45 5.86 6.82
CA ASN A 257 -7.31 4.97 7.60
C ASN A 257 -6.77 3.53 7.66
N ASN A 258 -6.07 3.10 6.62
CA ASN A 258 -5.45 1.77 6.54
C ASN A 258 -3.93 1.82 6.79
N SER A 259 -3.39 2.99 7.13
CA SER A 259 -2.01 3.16 7.57
C SER A 259 -1.91 3.02 9.08
N THR A 260 -0.82 2.42 9.54
CA THR A 260 -0.57 2.22 10.98
C THR A 260 0.66 3.03 11.41
N VAL A 261 0.58 3.59 12.61
CA VAL A 261 1.70 4.28 13.25
C VAL A 261 1.84 3.75 14.66
N SER A 262 2.99 3.20 14.98
CA SER A 262 3.37 2.76 16.32
C SER A 262 4.65 3.47 16.75
N ALA A 263 4.78 3.75 18.03
CA ALA A 263 6.00 4.28 18.60
C ALA A 263 6.51 3.32 19.71
N LEU A 264 7.78 3.01 19.71
CA LEU A 264 8.43 2.13 20.67
C LEU A 264 9.56 2.88 21.36
N PRO A 265 9.75 2.68 22.67
CA PRO A 265 10.91 3.23 23.34
C PRO A 265 12.21 2.72 22.70
N ASP A 266 13.12 3.64 22.42
CA ASP A 266 14.45 3.27 21.98
C ASP A 266 15.28 2.86 23.20
N THR A 267 15.57 1.57 23.29
CA THR A 267 16.35 1.00 24.39
C THR A 267 17.85 0.99 24.10
N ILE A 268 18.25 1.33 22.87
CA ILE A 268 19.65 1.45 22.46
C ILE A 268 20.02 2.92 22.57
N SER A 269 20.42 3.34 23.78
CA SER A 269 20.88 4.71 23.98
C SER A 269 22.34 4.86 23.59
N SER A 270 22.69 5.92 22.88
CA SER A 270 24.08 6.35 22.71
C SER A 270 24.59 7.05 23.99
N GLY A 271 25.92 7.20 24.12
CA GLY A 271 26.53 7.74 25.33
C GLY A 271 25.96 9.07 25.88
N ALA A 272 25.43 9.93 25.00
CA ALA A 272 24.82 11.22 25.36
C ALA A 272 23.42 11.04 25.98
N ASP A 273 22.70 9.97 25.65
CA ASP A 273 21.32 9.72 26.10
C ASP A 273 21.27 8.98 27.44
N ILE A 274 22.43 8.56 27.98
CA ILE A 274 22.57 7.74 29.17
C ILE A 274 22.65 8.60 30.42
N SER A 275 22.77 9.91 30.30
CA SER A 275 22.94 10.82 31.44
C SER A 275 21.77 10.71 32.43
N GLY A 276 22.02 10.10 33.59
CA GLY A 276 21.07 9.96 34.68
C GLY A 276 20.12 8.77 34.63
N SER A 277 20.30 7.82 33.71
CA SER A 277 19.47 6.60 33.62
C SER A 277 20.28 5.32 33.74
N ASN A 278 19.67 4.28 34.33
CA ASN A 278 20.17 2.92 34.23
C ASN A 278 19.88 2.40 32.82
N TYR A 279 20.88 1.91 32.13
CA TYR A 279 20.71 1.28 30.84
C TYR A 279 21.21 -0.15 30.85
N ILE A 280 20.59 -0.98 30.01
CA ILE A 280 21.00 -2.35 29.82
C ILE A 280 21.75 -2.41 28.48
N VAL A 281 23.04 -2.74 28.56
CA VAL A 281 23.81 -3.03 27.35
C VAL A 281 23.71 -4.52 27.08
N SER A 282 23.03 -4.90 26.02
CA SER A 282 23.11 -6.25 25.50
C SER A 282 24.28 -6.32 24.50
N SER A 283 25.30 -7.07 24.81
CA SER A 283 26.40 -7.33 23.91
C SER A 283 26.12 -8.64 23.15
N SER A 284 26.07 -8.58 21.83
CA SER A 284 26.07 -9.77 20.98
C SER A 284 27.45 -10.37 20.78
N TYR A 285 28.49 -9.76 21.40
CA TYR A 285 29.84 -10.27 21.38
C TYR A 285 30.10 -11.06 22.67
N THR A 286 30.22 -12.35 22.54
CA THR A 286 30.95 -13.19 23.49
C THR A 286 32.40 -13.22 23.03
N ASN A 287 33.35 -13.55 23.94
CA ASN A 287 34.79 -13.68 23.59
C ASN A 287 35.08 -14.80 22.58
N GLU A 288 34.07 -15.36 21.95
CA GLU A 288 34.15 -16.40 20.95
C GLU A 288 33.93 -15.82 19.55
N THR A 289 34.63 -16.36 18.59
CA THR A 289 34.53 -15.97 17.17
C THR A 289 33.12 -16.22 16.68
N LEU A 290 32.44 -15.17 16.18
CA LEU A 290 31.12 -15.29 15.56
C LEU A 290 31.20 -16.23 14.35
N VAL A 291 30.64 -17.41 14.48
CA VAL A 291 30.45 -18.34 13.34
C VAL A 291 29.12 -18.00 12.67
N ARG A 292 29.18 -17.64 11.40
CA ARG A 292 27.99 -17.29 10.60
C ARG A 292 27.02 -18.47 10.58
N GLY A 293 25.80 -18.29 11.09
CA GLY A 293 24.75 -19.33 11.13
C GLY A 293 24.48 -19.96 12.49
N THR A 294 25.21 -19.60 13.55
CA THR A 294 24.89 -20.02 14.91
C THR A 294 23.90 -19.04 15.57
N PRO A 295 22.88 -19.52 16.32
CA PRO A 295 22.01 -18.62 17.07
C PRO A 295 22.83 -17.84 18.10
N ILE A 296 22.70 -16.52 18.06
CA ILE A 296 23.36 -15.62 19.00
C ILE A 296 22.67 -15.75 20.36
N THR A 297 23.33 -16.36 21.33
CA THR A 297 22.87 -16.35 22.70
C THR A 297 23.32 -15.01 23.33
N SER A 298 22.41 -14.08 23.52
CA SER A 298 22.71 -12.80 24.17
C SER A 298 22.95 -13.02 25.65
N THR A 299 24.17 -12.73 26.12
CA THR A 299 24.44 -12.63 27.54
C THR A 299 24.19 -11.18 27.95
N THR A 300 23.15 -10.94 28.75
CA THR A 300 22.85 -9.62 29.28
C THR A 300 23.79 -9.35 30.46
N THR A 301 24.76 -8.46 30.29
CA THR A 301 25.59 -7.98 31.41
C THR A 301 24.97 -6.67 31.90
N THR A 302 24.36 -6.71 33.09
CA THR A 302 23.85 -5.52 33.77
C THR A 302 24.99 -4.86 34.51
N THR A 303 25.50 -3.74 34.02
CA THR A 303 26.47 -2.92 34.75
C THR A 303 25.70 -1.78 35.40
N THR A 304 25.54 -1.85 36.72
CA THR A 304 24.96 -0.77 37.53
C THR A 304 26.09 0.20 37.88
N THR A 305 26.14 1.35 37.23
CA THR A 305 27.03 2.43 37.65
C THR A 305 26.21 3.37 38.52
N THR A 306 26.43 3.30 39.83
CA THR A 306 25.94 4.33 40.79
C THR A 306 26.86 5.53 40.73
N VAL A 307 26.30 6.69 40.35
CA VAL A 307 26.92 8.01 40.53
C VAL A 307 26.60 8.53 41.90
#